data_c2ea1693048a3fc2a6f7c105bca09f73
#
_entry.id   c2ea1693048a3fc2a6f7c105bca09f73
#
_cell.length_a   1.000
_cell.length_b   1.000
_cell.length_c   1.000
_cell.angle_alpha   90.00
_cell.angle_beta   90.00
_cell.angle_gamma   90.00
#
_symmetry.space_group_name_H-M   'P 1'
#
loop_
_entity.id
_entity.type
_entity.pdbx_description
1 polymer ?
#
loop_
_entity_poly.entity_id
_entity_poly.type
_entity_poly.pdbx_seq_one_letter_code
_entity_poly.pdbx_strand_id
1 'polypeptide(L)'
;MKIKTLIAYFIFTCAISSCIQDEALNSEAAIDVCSGDDVQLANIDADSKVINVYVNKGADLSKQKLKFTLPQGATIKVNTPIAGDTESTYDFSEEPHSRKFTVTSEDGQWQPVYTVNVILAELPTLFSFEELLTTSSEYDTFYEFTPATSQEISKVLQWSSGNPGFKLTGMANSRIDYPTVQVTNGFKGKAVKLETRNTGDFGAMVKMYIAAGNLFIGTFEVENALTNPRKATNFGFQFYKHPIALKGHYKFKAGEVYSVEGQPQTGKKDKCDIYAVMYEAENNSIMLNGDDVFNSDKLVLLARIKPEDIVESEDEWNEFTLYFESVKGREIDDTKLQNGKYKLGIVLSSSVDRRPRCRDQRTASRGGNAP
;
A
#
# COMPACT_ATOMS: atom_id res chain seq x y z
N MET A 1 -41.92 41.32 43.54
CA MET A 1 -41.78 39.91 43.15
C MET A 1 -42.14 39.67 41.64
N LYS A 2 -41.76 40.52 40.72
CA LYS A 2 -42.14 40.30 39.31
C LYS A 2 -41.00 40.48 38.27
N ILE A 3 -39.87 41.07 38.68
CA ILE A 3 -38.76 41.28 37.73
C ILE A 3 -37.79 40.07 37.68
N LYS A 4 -37.56 39.43 38.84
CA LYS A 4 -36.65 38.25 38.89
C LYS A 4 -37.24 37.02 38.17
N THR A 5 -38.55 36.86 38.12
CA THR A 5 -39.24 35.78 37.44
C THR A 5 -39.25 36.00 35.93
N LEU A 6 -39.31 37.24 35.45
CA LEU A 6 -39.25 37.56 34.02
C LEU A 6 -37.85 37.34 33.44
N ILE A 7 -36.81 37.65 34.19
CA ILE A 7 -35.42 37.43 33.79
C ILE A 7 -35.08 35.93 33.74
N ALA A 8 -35.61 35.13 34.68
CA ALA A 8 -35.43 33.68 34.64
C ALA A 8 -36.15 33.03 33.43
N TYR A 9 -37.32 33.53 33.03
CA TYR A 9 -38.01 33.03 31.83
C TYR A 9 -37.28 33.42 30.53
N PHE A 10 -36.69 34.63 30.48
CA PHE A 10 -35.94 35.07 29.29
C PHE A 10 -34.62 34.32 29.13
N ILE A 11 -33.94 33.97 30.24
CA ILE A 11 -32.71 33.14 30.21
C ILE A 11 -33.03 31.69 29.82
N PHE A 12 -34.20 31.15 30.23
CA PHE A 12 -34.61 29.79 29.91
C PHE A 12 -35.06 29.65 28.46
N THR A 13 -35.68 30.68 27.85
CA THR A 13 -36.04 30.67 26.41
C THR A 13 -34.84 30.89 25.50
N CYS A 14 -33.78 31.55 25.92
CA CYS A 14 -32.54 31.63 25.13
C CYS A 14 -31.69 30.33 25.17
N ALA A 15 -31.88 29.49 26.21
CA ALA A 15 -31.15 28.23 26.33
C ALA A 15 -31.69 27.07 25.45
N ILE A 16 -32.87 27.21 24.87
CA ILE A 16 -33.49 26.18 23.97
C ILE A 16 -33.43 26.55 22.50
N SER A 17 -32.90 27.71 22.13
CA SER A 17 -32.47 27.97 20.74
C SER A 17 -30.99 27.58 20.58
N SER A 18 -30.64 26.34 20.96
CA SER A 18 -29.53 25.65 20.38
C SER A 18 -29.87 25.47 18.90
N CYS A 19 -29.39 26.37 18.05
CA CYS A 19 -29.36 26.12 16.63
C CYS A 19 -28.64 24.79 16.47
N ILE A 20 -29.36 23.74 16.12
CA ILE A 20 -28.79 22.61 15.40
C ILE A 20 -28.33 23.28 14.09
N GLN A 21 -27.11 23.77 14.02
CA GLN A 21 -26.48 24.05 12.75
C GLN A 21 -26.38 22.70 12.06
N ASP A 22 -26.99 22.59 10.91
CA ASP A 22 -26.76 21.44 10.05
C ASP A 22 -25.25 21.31 9.90
N GLU A 23 -24.75 20.10 10.01
CA GLU A 23 -23.32 19.80 9.83
C GLU A 23 -22.91 20.34 8.45
N ALA A 24 -21.78 21.03 8.38
CA ALA A 24 -21.28 21.57 7.12
C ALA A 24 -21.08 20.41 6.14
N LEU A 25 -21.56 20.57 4.90
CA LEU A 25 -21.39 19.57 3.85
C LEU A 25 -19.89 19.30 3.62
N ASN A 26 -19.57 18.04 3.37
CA ASN A 26 -18.19 17.60 3.14
C ASN A 26 -17.66 18.17 1.81
N SER A 27 -16.52 18.82 1.84
CA SER A 27 -15.84 19.35 0.65
C SER A 27 -14.86 18.36 0.01
N GLU A 28 -14.67 17.17 0.60
CA GLU A 28 -13.75 16.19 0.08
C GLU A 28 -14.30 15.48 -1.16
N ALA A 29 -13.47 15.39 -2.21
CA ALA A 29 -13.81 14.73 -3.47
C ALA A 29 -12.63 13.83 -3.88
N ALA A 30 -12.60 12.61 -3.36
CA ALA A 30 -11.55 11.63 -3.61
C ALA A 30 -12.13 10.26 -3.99
N ILE A 31 -11.29 9.40 -4.54
CA ILE A 31 -11.53 7.96 -4.62
C ILE A 31 -10.57 7.29 -3.66
N ASP A 32 -11.10 6.72 -2.58
CA ASP A 32 -10.31 6.10 -1.51
C ASP A 32 -9.95 4.65 -1.85
N VAL A 33 -10.92 3.92 -2.44
CA VAL A 33 -10.74 2.52 -2.84
C VAL A 33 -11.41 2.27 -4.18
N CYS A 34 -10.75 1.47 -5.02
CA CYS A 34 -11.34 0.87 -6.22
C CYS A 34 -11.26 -0.66 -6.11
N SER A 35 -12.40 -1.34 -6.20
CA SER A 35 -12.51 -2.80 -6.11
C SER A 35 -13.45 -3.35 -7.18
N GLY A 36 -13.48 -4.68 -7.36
CA GLY A 36 -14.36 -5.34 -8.33
C GLY A 36 -14.08 -6.84 -8.40
N ASP A 37 -14.95 -7.58 -9.12
CA ASP A 37 -14.87 -9.05 -9.17
C ASP A 37 -13.54 -9.53 -9.80
N ASP A 38 -13.08 -8.84 -10.87
CA ASP A 38 -11.86 -9.17 -11.59
C ASP A 38 -10.64 -8.37 -11.10
N VAL A 39 -10.83 -7.38 -10.21
CA VAL A 39 -9.77 -6.50 -9.73
C VAL A 39 -8.84 -7.27 -8.80
N GLN A 40 -7.58 -7.40 -9.20
CA GLN A 40 -6.52 -7.98 -8.38
C GLN A 40 -5.85 -6.94 -7.49
N LEU A 41 -5.64 -5.76 -8.06
CA LEU A 41 -4.95 -4.64 -7.44
C LEU A 41 -5.44 -3.34 -8.06
N ALA A 42 -5.62 -2.31 -7.26
CA ALA A 42 -5.86 -0.95 -7.74
C ALA A 42 -4.89 0.00 -7.04
N ASN A 43 -4.07 0.67 -7.82
CA ASN A 43 -3.15 1.69 -7.32
C ASN A 43 -3.71 3.06 -7.65
N ILE A 44 -4.00 3.84 -6.61
CA ILE A 44 -4.58 5.18 -6.69
C ILE A 44 -3.47 6.20 -6.48
N ASP A 45 -3.20 6.99 -7.50
CA ASP A 45 -2.37 8.19 -7.40
C ASP A 45 -3.29 9.40 -7.21
N ALA A 46 -3.40 9.84 -5.97
CA ALA A 46 -4.27 10.95 -5.61
C ALA A 46 -3.78 12.30 -6.14
N ASP A 47 -2.48 12.46 -6.39
CA ASP A 47 -1.90 13.70 -6.90
C ASP A 47 -2.18 13.86 -8.39
N SER A 48 -1.87 12.86 -9.20
CA SER A 48 -2.10 12.88 -10.65
C SER A 48 -3.54 12.54 -11.04
N LYS A 49 -4.39 12.13 -10.09
CA LYS A 49 -5.77 11.65 -10.33
C LYS A 49 -5.82 10.49 -11.31
N VAL A 50 -4.90 9.53 -11.16
CA VAL A 50 -4.81 8.33 -11.98
C VAL A 50 -5.03 7.10 -11.12
N ILE A 51 -5.86 6.16 -11.61
CA ILE A 51 -6.06 4.86 -10.99
C ILE A 51 -5.66 3.79 -12.01
N ASN A 52 -4.69 2.94 -11.64
CA ASN A 52 -4.32 1.77 -12.41
C ASN A 52 -4.95 0.54 -11.77
N VAL A 53 -5.96 -0.02 -12.44
CA VAL A 53 -6.71 -1.20 -12.02
C VAL A 53 -6.17 -2.41 -12.76
N TYR A 54 -5.51 -3.30 -12.04
CA TYR A 54 -4.96 -4.54 -12.58
C TYR A 54 -6.02 -5.64 -12.44
N VAL A 55 -6.41 -6.22 -13.56
CA VAL A 55 -7.40 -7.29 -13.62
C VAL A 55 -6.79 -8.59 -14.14
N ASN A 56 -7.47 -9.70 -13.94
CA ASN A 56 -7.06 -11.00 -14.44
C ASN A 56 -6.81 -10.98 -15.95
N LYS A 57 -5.80 -11.68 -16.43
CA LYS A 57 -5.44 -11.77 -17.84
C LYS A 57 -6.60 -12.22 -18.76
N GLY A 58 -7.56 -12.98 -18.22
CA GLY A 58 -8.74 -13.45 -18.94
C GLY A 58 -10.02 -12.64 -18.67
N ALA A 59 -9.92 -11.47 -18.01
CA ALA A 59 -11.08 -10.65 -17.70
C ALA A 59 -11.74 -10.07 -18.96
N ASP A 60 -13.07 -10.00 -18.96
CA ASP A 60 -13.83 -9.37 -20.03
C ASP A 60 -13.82 -7.85 -19.84
N LEU A 61 -12.97 -7.14 -20.59
CA LEU A 61 -12.84 -5.70 -20.51
C LEU A 61 -14.12 -4.95 -20.91
N SER A 62 -15.04 -5.56 -21.66
CA SER A 62 -16.30 -4.94 -22.05
C SER A 62 -17.32 -4.86 -20.92
N LYS A 63 -17.06 -5.51 -19.77
CA LYS A 63 -18.01 -5.62 -18.64
C LYS A 63 -17.32 -5.57 -17.29
N GLN A 64 -16.39 -4.62 -17.12
CA GLN A 64 -15.67 -4.48 -15.87
C GLN A 64 -16.58 -3.91 -14.78
N LYS A 65 -16.75 -4.69 -13.71
CA LYS A 65 -17.50 -4.25 -12.52
C LYS A 65 -16.52 -3.55 -11.57
N LEU A 66 -16.65 -2.23 -11.46
CA LEU A 66 -15.85 -1.41 -10.55
C LEU A 66 -16.73 -0.77 -9.48
N LYS A 67 -16.29 -0.90 -8.24
CA LYS A 67 -16.89 -0.25 -7.08
C LYS A 67 -15.87 0.74 -6.51
N PHE A 68 -16.30 1.99 -6.41
CA PHE A 68 -15.50 3.06 -5.83
C PHE A 68 -15.99 3.37 -4.41
N THR A 69 -15.08 3.46 -3.45
CA THR A 69 -15.35 4.02 -2.14
C THR A 69 -14.99 5.50 -2.20
N LEU A 70 -15.87 6.34 -1.72
CA LEU A 70 -15.79 7.80 -1.77
C LEU A 70 -15.97 8.37 -0.35
N PRO A 71 -15.52 9.59 -0.06
CA PRO A 71 -15.89 10.35 1.12
C PRO A 71 -17.40 10.48 1.29
N GLN A 72 -17.83 10.68 2.51
CA GLN A 72 -19.26 10.81 2.83
C GLN A 72 -19.92 11.91 1.98
N GLY A 73 -21.06 11.59 1.37
CA GLY A 73 -21.83 12.51 0.53
C GLY A 73 -21.29 12.75 -0.88
N ALA A 74 -20.05 12.35 -1.17
CA ALA A 74 -19.48 12.48 -2.50
C ALA A 74 -20.11 11.51 -3.50
N THR A 75 -20.14 11.90 -4.78
CA THR A 75 -20.71 11.11 -5.89
C THR A 75 -19.70 10.95 -7.02
N ILE A 76 -19.86 9.89 -7.83
CA ILE A 76 -18.99 9.63 -8.99
C ILE A 76 -19.82 9.39 -10.25
N LYS A 77 -19.33 9.88 -11.38
CA LYS A 77 -19.93 9.64 -12.70
C LYS A 77 -18.86 9.44 -13.75
N VAL A 78 -19.09 8.50 -14.68
CA VAL A 78 -18.28 8.38 -15.89
C VAL A 78 -18.56 9.58 -16.79
N ASN A 79 -17.49 10.20 -17.35
CA ASN A 79 -17.62 11.45 -18.11
C ASN A 79 -18.29 11.25 -19.47
N THR A 80 -18.02 10.12 -20.12
CA THR A 80 -18.58 9.78 -21.43
C THR A 80 -19.22 8.40 -21.33
N PRO A 81 -20.50 8.30 -20.92
CA PRO A 81 -21.21 7.03 -20.87
C PRO A 81 -21.33 6.43 -22.28
N ILE A 82 -21.20 5.11 -22.38
CA ILE A 82 -21.45 4.35 -23.61
C ILE A 82 -22.55 3.31 -23.39
N ALA A 83 -23.09 2.77 -24.47
CA ALA A 83 -24.16 1.77 -24.40
C ALA A 83 -23.68 0.55 -23.60
N GLY A 84 -24.43 0.19 -22.54
CA GLY A 84 -24.08 -0.93 -21.65
C GLY A 84 -23.45 -0.51 -20.32
N ASP A 85 -23.00 0.75 -20.17
CA ASP A 85 -22.56 1.26 -18.86
C ASP A 85 -23.74 1.27 -17.88
N THR A 86 -23.40 0.93 -16.62
CA THR A 86 -24.32 1.04 -15.47
C THR A 86 -23.61 1.83 -14.36
N GLU A 87 -24.22 1.95 -13.19
CA GLU A 87 -23.59 2.60 -12.03
C GLU A 87 -22.32 1.88 -11.52
N SER A 88 -22.11 0.62 -11.91
CA SER A 88 -20.97 -0.18 -11.44
C SER A 88 -20.32 -1.04 -12.51
N THR A 89 -20.81 -1.05 -13.75
CA THR A 89 -20.27 -1.84 -14.84
C THR A 89 -19.93 -0.94 -16.00
N TYR A 90 -18.70 -1.03 -16.49
CA TYR A 90 -18.16 -0.14 -17.51
C TYR A 90 -17.41 -0.94 -18.57
N ASP A 91 -17.48 -0.46 -19.81
CA ASP A 91 -16.75 -1.02 -20.94
C ASP A 91 -15.39 -0.32 -21.08
N PHE A 92 -14.32 -1.12 -21.01
CA PHE A 92 -12.92 -0.72 -21.22
C PHE A 92 -12.30 -1.48 -22.42
N SER A 93 -13.11 -2.03 -23.32
CA SER A 93 -12.59 -2.83 -24.44
C SER A 93 -11.83 -2.02 -25.50
N GLU A 94 -12.13 -0.72 -25.60
CA GLU A 94 -11.42 0.17 -26.53
C GLU A 94 -10.07 0.62 -25.99
N GLU A 95 -9.05 0.61 -26.84
CA GLU A 95 -7.74 1.16 -26.51
C GLU A 95 -7.82 2.68 -26.21
N PRO A 96 -7.10 3.19 -25.23
CA PRO A 96 -6.07 2.56 -24.38
C PRO A 96 -6.60 1.91 -23.10
N HIS A 97 -7.80 1.33 -23.08
CA HIS A 97 -8.47 0.72 -21.91
C HIS A 97 -8.61 1.69 -20.73
N SER A 98 -8.98 2.92 -21.04
CA SER A 98 -8.97 4.04 -20.10
C SER A 98 -10.27 4.85 -20.17
N ARG A 99 -10.84 5.17 -19.02
CA ARG A 99 -12.05 5.99 -18.89
C ARG A 99 -11.84 7.10 -17.86
N LYS A 100 -12.55 8.21 -18.05
CA LYS A 100 -12.54 9.34 -17.11
C LYS A 100 -13.79 9.34 -16.25
N PHE A 101 -13.60 9.61 -14.97
CA PHE A 101 -14.66 9.70 -13.98
C PHE A 101 -14.56 11.03 -13.23
N THR A 102 -15.64 11.73 -13.07
CA THR A 102 -15.71 12.93 -12.23
C THR A 102 -16.27 12.57 -10.87
N VAL A 103 -15.53 12.87 -9.82
CA VAL A 103 -16.00 12.81 -8.42
C VAL A 103 -16.48 14.20 -8.03
N THR A 104 -17.66 14.28 -7.42
CA THR A 104 -18.22 15.55 -6.93
C THR A 104 -18.35 15.46 -5.42
N SER A 105 -17.79 16.44 -4.69
CA SER A 105 -17.95 16.57 -3.23
C SER A 105 -19.42 16.76 -2.83
N GLU A 106 -19.76 16.51 -1.57
CA GLU A 106 -21.12 16.70 -1.05
C GLU A 106 -21.58 18.17 -1.21
N ASP A 107 -20.70 19.14 -0.96
CA ASP A 107 -20.98 20.57 -1.14
C ASP A 107 -20.99 21.02 -2.62
N GLY A 108 -20.64 20.13 -3.55
CA GLY A 108 -20.60 20.38 -4.99
C GLY A 108 -19.48 21.31 -5.47
N GLN A 109 -18.57 21.73 -4.59
CA GLN A 109 -17.55 22.74 -4.89
C GLN A 109 -16.30 22.14 -5.58
N TRP A 110 -16.03 20.86 -5.34
CA TRP A 110 -14.88 20.17 -5.88
C TRP A 110 -15.29 19.07 -6.84
N GLN A 111 -14.71 19.08 -8.03
CA GLN A 111 -15.03 18.13 -9.10
C GLN A 111 -13.77 17.61 -9.82
N PRO A 112 -12.85 16.93 -9.12
CA PRO A 112 -11.68 16.35 -9.77
C PRO A 112 -12.09 15.26 -10.75
N VAL A 113 -11.29 15.17 -11.85
CA VAL A 113 -11.45 14.15 -12.88
C VAL A 113 -10.35 13.11 -12.72
N TYR A 114 -10.75 11.87 -12.45
CA TYR A 114 -9.86 10.71 -12.38
C TYR A 114 -9.79 10.00 -13.72
N THR A 115 -8.59 9.60 -14.11
CA THR A 115 -8.37 8.67 -15.22
C THR A 115 -8.22 7.26 -14.65
N VAL A 116 -9.13 6.37 -15.01
CA VAL A 116 -9.11 4.96 -14.62
C VAL A 116 -8.61 4.15 -15.79
N ASN A 117 -7.47 3.47 -15.61
CA ASN A 117 -6.88 2.55 -16.57
C ASN A 117 -7.14 1.12 -16.13
N VAL A 118 -7.67 0.26 -17.00
CA VAL A 118 -7.82 -1.17 -16.73
C VAL A 118 -6.74 -1.94 -17.47
N ILE A 119 -5.95 -2.70 -16.73
CA ILE A 119 -4.74 -3.36 -17.21
C ILE A 119 -4.88 -4.87 -17.02
N LEU A 120 -4.91 -5.63 -18.11
CA LEU A 120 -4.81 -7.09 -18.04
C LEU A 120 -3.41 -7.47 -17.59
N ALA A 121 -3.28 -8.13 -16.44
CA ALA A 121 -1.98 -8.37 -15.84
C ALA A 121 -1.81 -9.79 -15.30
N GLU A 122 -0.58 -10.26 -15.41
CA GLU A 122 -0.06 -11.46 -14.75
C GLU A 122 1.23 -11.06 -14.02
N LEU A 123 1.41 -11.54 -12.80
CA LEU A 123 2.62 -11.23 -12.05
C LEU A 123 3.86 -11.74 -12.77
N PRO A 124 4.82 -10.89 -13.15
CA PRO A 124 6.05 -11.30 -13.79
C PRO A 124 6.92 -12.11 -12.82
N THR A 125 7.87 -12.86 -13.34
CA THR A 125 8.85 -13.63 -12.57
C THR A 125 10.26 -13.03 -12.66
N LEU A 126 10.43 -11.96 -13.41
CA LEU A 126 11.65 -11.18 -13.53
C LEU A 126 11.31 -9.72 -13.26
N PHE A 127 12.09 -9.08 -12.40
CA PHE A 127 11.93 -7.69 -12.00
C PHE A 127 13.23 -6.95 -12.26
N SER A 128 13.16 -5.81 -12.96
CA SER A 128 14.34 -5.10 -13.44
C SER A 128 14.60 -3.78 -12.73
N PHE A 129 13.55 -3.13 -12.17
CA PHE A 129 13.61 -1.79 -11.59
C PHE A 129 14.10 -0.69 -12.54
N GLU A 130 14.04 -0.94 -13.86
CA GLU A 130 14.55 -0.01 -14.88
C GLU A 130 13.60 1.16 -15.13
N GLU A 131 12.30 0.96 -14.95
CA GLU A 131 11.29 1.90 -15.38
C GLU A 131 10.60 2.60 -14.19
N LEU A 132 10.43 3.91 -14.35
CA LEU A 132 9.66 4.76 -13.44
C LEU A 132 8.47 5.36 -14.17
N LEU A 133 7.42 5.69 -13.42
CA LEU A 133 6.38 6.56 -13.92
C LEU A 133 6.98 7.97 -14.17
N THR A 134 6.95 8.40 -15.42
CA THR A 134 7.53 9.71 -15.85
C THR A 134 6.60 10.90 -15.58
N THR A 135 5.41 10.67 -15.04
CA THR A 135 4.50 11.73 -14.64
C THR A 135 5.01 12.44 -13.39
N SER A 136 4.54 13.63 -13.16
CA SER A 136 4.96 14.66 -12.20
C SER A 136 4.99 14.27 -10.71
N SER A 137 5.16 12.99 -10.39
CA SER A 137 5.25 12.55 -8.99
C SER A 137 6.51 13.10 -8.32
N GLU A 138 6.37 13.60 -7.12
CA GLU A 138 7.48 14.12 -6.31
C GLU A 138 8.48 13.04 -5.91
N TYR A 139 8.09 11.76 -5.98
CA TYR A 139 8.87 10.57 -5.62
C TYR A 139 8.83 9.51 -6.73
N ASP A 140 9.74 8.56 -6.65
CA ASP A 140 9.84 7.47 -7.62
C ASP A 140 8.70 6.45 -7.42
N THR A 141 8.03 6.13 -8.53
CA THR A 141 7.05 5.04 -8.64
C THR A 141 7.56 4.05 -9.68
N PHE A 142 7.87 2.84 -9.23
CA PHE A 142 8.46 1.79 -10.06
C PHE A 142 7.40 1.02 -10.83
N TYR A 143 7.72 0.73 -12.09
CA TYR A 143 6.91 -0.12 -12.96
C TYR A 143 7.73 -1.26 -13.55
N GLU A 144 7.07 -2.39 -13.77
CA GLU A 144 7.55 -3.43 -14.65
C GLU A 144 6.73 -3.43 -15.94
N PHE A 145 7.41 -3.60 -17.06
CA PHE A 145 6.81 -3.66 -18.38
C PHE A 145 7.12 -5.00 -19.03
N THR A 146 6.18 -5.55 -19.80
CA THR A 146 6.54 -6.63 -20.71
C THR A 146 7.29 -6.03 -21.88
N PRO A 147 8.44 -6.63 -22.29
CA PRO A 147 9.03 -6.29 -23.57
C PRO A 147 8.00 -6.63 -24.66
N ALA A 148 7.61 -5.64 -25.42
CA ALA A 148 6.66 -5.83 -26.51
C ALA A 148 7.28 -6.72 -27.59
N THR A 149 6.54 -7.71 -28.02
CA THR A 149 6.84 -8.45 -29.24
C THR A 149 6.43 -7.66 -30.51
N SER A 150 5.73 -6.54 -30.32
CA SER A 150 5.33 -5.60 -31.39
C SER A 150 4.89 -4.26 -30.78
N GLN A 151 5.72 -3.27 -30.93
CA GLN A 151 5.46 -1.81 -30.82
C GLN A 151 4.75 -1.24 -29.57
N GLU A 152 4.21 -2.03 -28.66
CA GLU A 152 3.56 -1.53 -27.45
C GLU A 152 4.21 -2.10 -26.18
N ILE A 153 4.75 -1.23 -25.35
CA ILE A 153 5.23 -1.55 -24.01
C ILE A 153 4.01 -1.54 -23.10
N SER A 154 3.56 -2.71 -22.65
CA SER A 154 2.45 -2.81 -21.70
C SER A 154 2.96 -2.71 -20.27
N LYS A 155 2.30 -1.89 -19.46
CA LYS A 155 2.47 -1.89 -18.00
C LYS A 155 1.96 -3.22 -17.45
N VAL A 156 2.82 -3.96 -16.76
CA VAL A 156 2.46 -5.26 -16.19
C VAL A 156 2.21 -5.15 -14.71
N LEU A 157 2.99 -4.35 -14.00
CA LEU A 157 2.94 -4.23 -12.56
C LEU A 157 3.46 -2.86 -12.13
N GLN A 158 2.74 -2.23 -11.22
CA GLN A 158 3.23 -1.12 -10.41
C GLN A 158 3.65 -1.64 -9.05
N TRP A 159 4.88 -1.33 -8.64
CA TRP A 159 5.33 -1.53 -7.29
C TRP A 159 4.77 -0.45 -6.34
N SER A 160 4.51 -0.82 -5.11
CA SER A 160 4.13 0.11 -4.05
C SER A 160 5.29 0.36 -3.09
N SER A 161 5.28 1.53 -2.47
CA SER A 161 6.26 1.93 -1.46
C SER A 161 5.62 2.80 -0.38
N GLY A 162 6.35 3.06 0.71
CA GLY A 162 5.96 4.01 1.75
C GLY A 162 6.19 5.48 1.40
N ASN A 163 6.68 5.81 0.21
CA ASN A 163 6.96 7.19 -0.19
C ASN A 163 5.74 8.13 -0.06
N PRO A 164 4.50 7.72 -0.43
CA PRO A 164 3.32 8.58 -0.23
C PRO A 164 3.09 8.96 1.23
N GLY A 165 3.33 8.02 2.16
CA GLY A 165 3.26 8.30 3.60
C GLY A 165 4.41 9.20 4.08
N PHE A 166 5.62 9.02 3.56
CA PHE A 166 6.76 9.89 3.88
C PHE A 166 6.55 11.34 3.40
N LYS A 167 5.89 11.52 2.26
CA LYS A 167 5.51 12.85 1.75
C LYS A 167 4.77 13.69 2.79
N LEU A 168 3.90 13.08 3.60
CA LEU A 168 3.13 13.78 4.63
C LEU A 168 4.01 14.40 5.72
N THR A 169 5.26 13.94 5.87
CA THR A 169 6.20 14.48 6.85
C THR A 169 6.78 15.83 6.44
N GLY A 170 6.73 16.18 5.16
CA GLY A 170 7.37 17.37 4.60
C GLY A 170 8.91 17.36 4.66
N MET A 171 9.54 16.21 4.94
CA MET A 171 10.99 16.09 5.11
C MET A 171 11.77 15.99 3.80
N ALA A 172 11.11 15.63 2.69
CA ALA A 172 11.75 15.56 1.37
C ALA A 172 11.73 16.92 0.69
N ASN A 173 12.89 17.41 0.27
CA ASN A 173 13.05 18.62 -0.56
C ASN A 173 13.20 18.27 -2.05
N SER A 174 13.56 17.04 -2.32
CA SER A 174 13.78 16.52 -3.66
C SER A 174 13.49 15.02 -3.72
N ARG A 175 13.41 14.46 -4.93
CA ARG A 175 13.15 13.04 -5.16
C ARG A 175 14.13 12.11 -4.44
N ILE A 176 15.40 12.47 -4.36
CA ILE A 176 16.44 11.64 -3.71
C ILE A 176 16.36 11.60 -2.18
N ASP A 177 15.55 12.48 -1.57
CA ASP A 177 15.37 12.51 -0.12
C ASP A 177 14.32 11.50 0.36
N TYR A 178 13.58 10.91 -0.57
CA TYR A 178 12.61 9.87 -0.23
C TYR A 178 13.27 8.55 0.18
N PRO A 179 12.60 7.76 1.03
CA PRO A 179 13.13 6.47 1.49
C PRO A 179 13.33 5.41 0.40
N THR A 180 12.60 5.52 -0.73
CA THR A 180 12.65 4.57 -1.85
C THR A 180 12.91 5.32 -3.14
N VAL A 181 14.08 5.12 -3.73
CA VAL A 181 14.52 5.84 -4.93
C VAL A 181 15.22 4.92 -5.92
N GLN A 182 15.17 5.28 -7.22
CA GLN A 182 15.95 4.60 -8.26
C GLN A 182 17.38 5.15 -8.29
N VAL A 183 18.35 4.27 -8.47
CA VAL A 183 19.76 4.60 -8.67
C VAL A 183 20.28 3.99 -9.96
N THR A 184 21.29 4.64 -10.58
CA THR A 184 21.80 4.25 -11.91
C THR A 184 22.89 3.18 -11.88
N ASN A 185 23.47 2.89 -10.70
CA ASN A 185 24.58 1.94 -10.52
C ASN A 185 24.07 0.62 -9.91
N GLY A 186 23.14 -0.05 -10.60
CA GLY A 186 22.65 -1.36 -10.23
C GLY A 186 23.67 -2.48 -10.51
N PHE A 187 23.29 -3.72 -10.19
CA PHE A 187 24.07 -4.91 -10.58
C PHE A 187 24.14 -5.06 -12.11
N LYS A 188 22.99 -4.83 -12.76
CA LYS A 188 22.88 -4.62 -14.20
C LYS A 188 21.90 -3.47 -14.41
N GLY A 189 22.34 -2.40 -15.08
CA GLY A 189 21.50 -1.22 -15.30
C GLY A 189 21.21 -0.47 -13.99
N LYS A 190 19.93 -0.27 -13.68
CA LYS A 190 19.47 0.46 -12.51
C LYS A 190 19.15 -0.46 -11.33
N ALA A 191 18.91 0.14 -10.18
CA ALA A 191 18.48 -0.56 -8.99
C ALA A 191 17.55 0.31 -8.13
N VAL A 192 16.87 -0.31 -7.19
CA VAL A 192 16.15 0.40 -6.13
C VAL A 192 17.08 0.58 -4.92
N LYS A 193 17.19 1.81 -4.41
CA LYS A 193 17.81 2.14 -3.14
C LYS A 193 16.72 2.33 -2.09
N LEU A 194 16.83 1.60 -1.00
CA LEU A 194 15.95 1.67 0.16
C LEU A 194 16.74 2.22 1.34
N GLU A 195 16.32 3.33 1.90
CA GLU A 195 17.02 3.99 2.99
C GLU A 195 16.05 4.36 4.11
N THR A 196 16.43 4.05 5.36
CA THR A 196 15.67 4.48 6.52
C THR A 196 15.90 5.97 6.76
N ARG A 197 14.84 6.76 6.77
CA ARG A 197 14.86 8.21 6.91
C ARG A 197 14.21 8.68 8.23
N ASN A 198 14.68 9.80 8.73
CA ASN A 198 14.04 10.50 9.84
C ASN A 198 12.74 11.17 9.34
N THR A 199 11.69 11.13 10.16
CA THR A 199 10.37 11.68 9.84
C THR A 199 10.14 13.08 10.43
N GLY A 200 11.14 13.66 11.07
CA GLY A 200 11.09 14.99 11.65
C GLY A 200 10.09 15.13 12.80
N ASP A 201 9.76 16.37 13.11
CA ASP A 201 8.87 16.70 14.23
C ASP A 201 7.46 16.17 14.03
N PHE A 202 6.96 16.16 12.79
CA PHE A 202 5.64 15.64 12.47
C PHE A 202 5.54 14.13 12.77
N GLY A 203 6.53 13.34 12.34
CA GLY A 203 6.58 11.93 12.65
C GLY A 203 6.76 11.67 14.15
N ALA A 204 7.53 12.49 14.84
CA ALA A 204 7.70 12.41 16.31
C ALA A 204 6.38 12.62 17.04
N MET A 205 5.52 13.56 16.61
CA MET A 205 4.20 13.80 17.19
C MET A 205 3.31 12.54 17.18
N VAL A 206 3.38 11.75 16.11
CA VAL A 206 2.63 10.49 15.95
C VAL A 206 3.45 9.25 16.38
N LYS A 207 4.60 9.45 17.03
CA LYS A 207 5.53 8.40 17.51
C LYS A 207 6.13 7.52 16.40
N MET A 208 6.23 8.07 15.23
CA MET A 208 6.85 7.43 14.05
C MET A 208 8.14 8.16 13.70
N TYR A 209 9.19 7.93 14.46
CA TYR A 209 10.46 8.68 14.39
C TYR A 209 11.27 8.41 13.11
N ILE A 210 11.08 7.25 12.51
CA ILE A 210 11.77 6.81 11.30
C ILE A 210 10.79 6.18 10.31
N ALA A 211 11.08 6.32 9.02
CA ALA A 211 10.42 5.63 7.92
C ALA A 211 11.44 4.74 7.20
N ALA A 212 11.22 3.44 7.22
CA ALA A 212 12.03 2.51 6.45
C ALA A 212 11.73 2.66 4.95
N GLY A 213 12.77 2.70 4.12
CA GLY A 213 12.63 2.50 2.69
C GLY A 213 12.08 1.10 2.42
N ASN A 214 11.05 1.00 1.61
CA ASN A 214 10.44 -0.27 1.25
C ASN A 214 9.91 -0.25 -0.18
N LEU A 215 9.93 -1.41 -0.81
CA LEU A 215 9.32 -1.64 -2.12
C LEU A 215 8.63 -3.00 -2.07
N PHE A 216 7.36 -3.07 -2.48
CA PHE A 216 6.60 -4.31 -2.37
C PHE A 216 5.52 -4.44 -3.46
N ILE A 217 5.14 -5.68 -3.72
CA ILE A 217 4.00 -6.00 -4.58
C ILE A 217 2.73 -5.92 -3.73
N GLY A 218 1.84 -4.98 -4.09
CA GLY A 218 0.61 -4.73 -3.34
C GLY A 218 0.14 -3.28 -3.43
N THR A 219 -0.57 -2.79 -2.41
CA THR A 219 -1.05 -1.41 -2.29
C THR A 219 -0.57 -0.74 -1.01
N PHE A 220 -0.41 0.57 -1.05
CA PHE A 220 -0.12 1.41 0.12
C PHE A 220 -1.30 2.35 0.40
N GLU A 221 -1.87 2.24 1.59
CA GLU A 221 -2.99 3.07 2.06
C GLU A 221 -2.47 4.24 2.88
N VAL A 222 -2.49 5.43 2.31
CA VAL A 222 -1.93 6.64 2.93
C VAL A 222 -2.64 6.99 4.24
N GLU A 223 -3.95 6.79 4.32
CA GLU A 223 -4.76 7.07 5.52
C GLU A 223 -4.27 6.28 6.75
N ASN A 224 -3.88 5.03 6.53
CA ASN A 224 -3.33 4.18 7.58
C ASN A 224 -1.88 4.51 7.94
N ALA A 225 -1.17 5.26 7.10
CA ALA A 225 0.27 5.49 7.27
C ALA A 225 0.62 6.16 8.60
N LEU A 226 -0.23 7.07 9.10
CA LEU A 226 0.01 7.83 10.33
C LEU A 226 -0.57 7.17 11.59
N THR A 227 -1.59 6.34 11.45
CA THR A 227 -2.30 5.74 12.59
C THR A 227 -1.88 4.30 12.84
N ASN A 228 -1.69 3.53 11.79
CA ASN A 228 -1.26 2.13 11.83
C ASN A 228 -0.42 1.78 10.61
N PRO A 229 0.87 2.17 10.55
CA PRO A 229 1.73 2.03 9.37
C PRO A 229 1.90 0.57 8.91
N ARG A 230 1.69 -0.41 9.80
CA ARG A 230 1.75 -1.82 9.44
C ARG A 230 0.53 -2.27 8.63
N LYS A 231 -0.62 -1.65 8.85
CA LYS A 231 -1.83 -1.85 8.06
C LYS A 231 -1.86 -1.03 6.78
N ALA A 232 -0.99 -0.02 6.67
CA ALA A 232 -0.87 0.77 5.45
C ALA A 232 -0.30 -0.02 4.26
N THR A 233 0.41 -1.12 4.53
CA THR A 233 1.01 -1.96 3.49
C THR A 233 0.20 -3.23 3.30
N ASN A 234 -0.46 -3.38 2.16
CA ASN A 234 -1.19 -4.58 1.78
C ASN A 234 -0.41 -5.32 0.69
N PHE A 235 -0.08 -6.59 0.94
CA PHE A 235 0.83 -7.36 0.09
C PHE A 235 0.09 -8.38 -0.76
N GLY A 236 0.54 -8.55 -2.00
CA GLY A 236 0.22 -9.68 -2.85
C GLY A 236 -0.52 -9.33 -4.13
N PHE A 237 -0.25 -10.14 -5.13
CA PHE A 237 -0.86 -10.15 -6.45
C PHE A 237 -1.15 -11.60 -6.84
N GLN A 238 -2.20 -11.87 -7.60
CA GLN A 238 -2.53 -13.23 -8.01
C GLN A 238 -1.36 -13.91 -8.72
N PHE A 239 -1.11 -15.16 -8.35
CA PHE A 239 0.00 -15.94 -8.86
C PHE A 239 -0.43 -17.37 -9.17
N TYR A 240 -0.10 -17.86 -10.36
CA TYR A 240 -0.61 -19.09 -10.92
C TYR A 240 0.46 -20.19 -11.08
N LYS A 241 1.64 -19.99 -10.48
CA LYS A 241 2.79 -20.88 -10.62
C LYS A 241 3.28 -21.35 -9.25
N HIS A 242 3.96 -22.49 -9.20
CA HIS A 242 4.68 -22.93 -8.01
C HIS A 242 5.99 -22.13 -7.89
N PRO A 243 6.15 -21.24 -6.89
CA PRO A 243 7.41 -20.54 -6.70
C PRO A 243 8.44 -21.50 -6.08
N ILE A 244 9.66 -21.48 -6.61
CA ILE A 244 10.76 -22.32 -6.09
C ILE A 244 11.68 -21.47 -5.20
N ALA A 245 12.10 -20.31 -5.69
CA ALA A 245 12.99 -19.41 -4.96
C ALA A 245 12.83 -17.96 -5.40
N LEU A 246 13.07 -17.03 -4.48
CA LEU A 246 13.33 -15.62 -4.76
C LEU A 246 14.85 -15.42 -4.84
N LYS A 247 15.33 -14.90 -5.99
CA LYS A 247 16.75 -14.66 -6.24
C LYS A 247 17.00 -13.21 -6.60
N GLY A 248 18.19 -12.73 -6.26
CA GLY A 248 18.58 -11.39 -6.62
C GLY A 248 19.96 -11.01 -6.10
N HIS A 249 20.27 -9.72 -6.24
CA HIS A 249 21.50 -9.13 -5.73
C HIS A 249 21.16 -7.93 -4.86
N TYR A 250 21.92 -7.75 -3.79
CA TYR A 250 21.74 -6.62 -2.89
C TYR A 250 23.08 -6.10 -2.39
N LYS A 251 23.08 -4.85 -1.98
CA LYS A 251 24.09 -4.24 -1.10
C LYS A 251 23.40 -3.81 0.17
N PHE A 252 24.06 -3.90 1.29
CA PHE A 252 23.50 -3.48 2.57
C PHE A 252 24.56 -2.84 3.44
N LYS A 253 24.18 -1.70 4.02
CA LYS A 253 24.92 -1.05 5.10
C LYS A 253 23.97 -0.69 6.21
N ALA A 254 24.25 -1.15 7.42
CA ALA A 254 23.51 -0.72 8.59
C ALA A 254 23.76 0.76 8.89
N GLY A 255 22.73 1.48 9.32
CA GLY A 255 22.87 2.84 9.83
C GLY A 255 23.80 2.88 11.07
N GLU A 256 24.48 4.00 11.26
CA GLU A 256 25.40 4.19 12.40
C GLU A 256 24.68 4.12 13.75
N VAL A 257 23.43 4.60 13.80
CA VAL A 257 22.64 4.68 15.02
C VAL A 257 21.38 3.82 14.87
N TYR A 258 21.28 2.78 15.67
CA TYR A 258 20.05 2.04 15.87
C TYR A 258 19.21 2.72 16.97
N SER A 259 17.96 3.02 16.71
CA SER A 259 17.09 3.67 17.68
C SER A 259 15.77 2.91 17.88
N VAL A 260 15.23 2.97 19.09
CA VAL A 260 13.89 2.48 19.46
C VAL A 260 13.13 3.64 20.06
N GLU A 261 11.95 3.94 19.50
CA GLU A 261 11.12 5.10 19.93
C GLU A 261 11.91 6.42 19.98
N GLY A 262 12.77 6.63 18.97
CA GLY A 262 13.64 7.81 18.89
C GLY A 262 14.84 7.80 19.82
N GLN A 263 15.03 6.77 20.66
CA GLN A 263 16.14 6.68 21.59
C GLN A 263 17.26 5.77 21.05
N PRO A 264 18.50 6.26 20.92
CA PRO A 264 19.64 5.46 20.49
C PRO A 264 19.87 4.23 21.38
N GLN A 265 20.21 3.11 20.77
CA GLN A 265 20.53 1.84 21.43
C GLN A 265 21.96 1.45 21.14
N THR A 266 22.80 1.37 22.18
CA THR A 266 24.21 1.01 22.04
C THR A 266 24.37 -0.48 21.72
N GLY A 267 25.30 -0.81 20.82
CA GLY A 267 25.68 -2.20 20.49
C GLY A 267 24.67 -2.96 19.65
N LYS A 268 23.66 -2.30 19.09
CA LYS A 268 22.72 -2.86 18.16
C LYS A 268 22.87 -2.22 16.79
N LYS A 269 22.71 -3.03 15.75
CA LYS A 269 22.63 -2.59 14.35
C LYS A 269 21.31 -3.07 13.75
N ASP A 270 20.76 -2.28 12.85
CA ASP A 270 19.59 -2.68 12.05
C ASP A 270 20.00 -3.71 10.99
N LYS A 271 19.02 -4.38 10.43
CA LYS A 271 19.16 -5.32 9.33
C LYS A 271 18.11 -4.99 8.27
N CYS A 272 18.43 -5.24 7.00
CA CYS A 272 17.42 -5.22 5.94
C CYS A 272 16.52 -6.46 6.02
N ASP A 273 15.41 -6.42 5.29
CA ASP A 273 14.52 -7.57 5.14
C ASP A 273 14.18 -7.79 3.67
N ILE A 274 14.35 -9.01 3.20
CA ILE A 274 14.02 -9.46 1.84
C ILE A 274 13.19 -10.72 2.00
N TYR A 275 11.93 -10.68 1.57
CA TYR A 275 11.09 -11.84 1.65
C TYR A 275 10.02 -11.89 0.56
N ALA A 276 9.54 -13.12 0.32
CA ALA A 276 8.34 -13.37 -0.46
C ALA A 276 7.41 -14.31 0.30
N VAL A 277 6.12 -14.06 0.20
CA VAL A 277 5.06 -14.86 0.82
C VAL A 277 4.07 -15.31 -0.22
N MET A 278 3.66 -16.58 -0.14
CA MET A 278 2.52 -17.08 -0.91
C MET A 278 1.42 -17.51 0.05
N TYR A 279 0.22 -17.01 -0.17
CA TYR A 279 -0.90 -17.24 0.71
C TYR A 279 -2.20 -17.49 -0.06
N GLU A 280 -3.12 -18.19 0.57
CA GLU A 280 -4.44 -18.50 0.02
C GLU A 280 -5.37 -17.28 0.12
N ALA A 281 -6.01 -16.92 -0.99
CA ALA A 281 -6.95 -15.83 -1.11
C ALA A 281 -8.18 -16.27 -1.91
N GLU A 282 -9.28 -16.54 -1.23
CA GLU A 282 -10.53 -17.00 -1.84
C GLU A 282 -11.12 -15.99 -2.83
N ASN A 283 -10.83 -14.71 -2.60
CA ASN A 283 -11.23 -13.60 -3.45
C ASN A 283 -10.16 -12.51 -3.50
N ASN A 284 -10.32 -11.56 -4.39
CA ASN A 284 -9.32 -10.52 -4.65
C ASN A 284 -9.18 -9.49 -3.51
N SER A 285 -10.18 -9.34 -2.64
CA SER A 285 -10.12 -8.40 -1.51
C SER A 285 -9.25 -8.90 -0.34
N ILE A 286 -8.91 -10.19 -0.31
CA ILE A 286 -8.05 -10.75 0.74
C ILE A 286 -6.60 -10.36 0.44
N MET A 287 -6.01 -9.56 1.32
CA MET A 287 -4.59 -9.20 1.31
C MET A 287 -4.00 -9.34 2.71
N LEU A 288 -2.76 -9.79 2.78
CA LEU A 288 -1.98 -9.76 4.03
C LEU A 288 -1.32 -8.40 4.16
N ASN A 289 -1.16 -7.95 5.39
CA ASN A 289 -0.52 -6.67 5.69
C ASN A 289 0.67 -6.83 6.66
N GLY A 290 1.30 -5.74 7.05
CA GLY A 290 2.47 -5.79 7.92
C GLY A 290 2.22 -6.38 9.32
N ASP A 291 0.97 -6.49 9.77
CA ASP A 291 0.65 -7.08 11.08
C ASP A 291 0.52 -8.61 11.01
N ASP A 292 -0.02 -9.13 9.91
CA ASP A 292 -0.42 -10.54 9.82
C ASP A 292 0.41 -11.36 8.82
N VAL A 293 1.26 -10.74 8.00
CA VAL A 293 2.02 -11.40 6.91
C VAL A 293 2.80 -12.65 7.34
N PHE A 294 3.26 -12.72 8.59
CA PHE A 294 4.00 -13.90 9.10
C PHE A 294 3.17 -14.79 10.03
N ASN A 295 1.99 -14.37 10.43
CA ASN A 295 1.18 -15.06 11.44
C ASN A 295 -0.16 -15.56 10.89
N SER A 296 -0.55 -15.14 9.69
CA SER A 296 -1.81 -15.51 9.07
C SER A 296 -1.92 -17.03 8.87
N ASP A 297 -3.11 -17.58 9.13
CA ASP A 297 -3.41 -18.98 8.81
C ASP A 297 -3.58 -19.20 7.28
N LYS A 298 -3.64 -18.13 6.49
CA LYS A 298 -3.69 -18.19 5.03
C LYS A 298 -2.30 -18.36 4.40
N LEU A 299 -1.22 -18.09 5.14
CA LEU A 299 0.16 -18.22 4.66
C LEU A 299 0.49 -19.68 4.37
N VAL A 300 0.98 -19.94 3.15
CA VAL A 300 1.31 -21.30 2.66
C VAL A 300 2.81 -21.46 2.49
N LEU A 301 3.47 -20.52 1.82
CA LEU A 301 4.91 -20.56 1.60
C LEU A 301 5.56 -19.25 2.02
N LEU A 302 6.77 -19.35 2.52
CA LEU A 302 7.62 -18.21 2.91
C LEU A 302 9.05 -18.45 2.39
N ALA A 303 9.60 -17.45 1.70
CA ALA A 303 11.02 -17.32 1.40
C ALA A 303 11.51 -16.03 2.04
N ARG A 304 12.44 -16.08 3.00
CA ARG A 304 12.92 -14.90 3.73
C ARG A 304 14.39 -14.99 4.05
N ILE A 305 15.11 -13.88 3.87
CA ILE A 305 16.50 -13.77 4.28
C ILE A 305 16.60 -13.87 5.80
N LYS A 306 17.53 -14.69 6.28
CA LYS A 306 17.78 -14.78 7.73
C LYS A 306 18.71 -13.65 8.15
N PRO A 307 18.49 -13.03 9.32
CA PRO A 307 19.33 -11.92 9.78
C PRO A 307 20.82 -12.26 9.85
N GLU A 308 21.17 -13.52 10.16
CA GLU A 308 22.55 -14.04 10.20
C GLU A 308 23.22 -14.15 8.83
N ASP A 309 22.43 -14.29 7.75
CA ASP A 309 22.91 -14.44 6.38
C ASP A 309 23.10 -13.09 5.66
N ILE A 310 22.74 -11.97 6.32
CA ILE A 310 22.88 -10.64 5.75
C ILE A 310 24.33 -10.19 5.84
N VAL A 311 24.95 -9.96 4.67
CA VAL A 311 26.31 -9.45 4.52
C VAL A 311 26.28 -7.93 4.36
N GLU A 312 27.01 -7.20 5.23
CA GLU A 312 27.23 -5.76 5.06
C GLU A 312 28.33 -5.53 3.99
N SER A 313 27.97 -4.85 2.90
CA SER A 313 28.89 -4.36 1.86
C SER A 313 28.29 -3.16 1.15
N GLU A 314 29.03 -2.06 1.05
CA GLU A 314 28.65 -0.89 0.24
C GLU A 314 29.12 -1.02 -1.21
N ASP A 315 30.23 -1.69 -1.44
CA ASP A 315 30.91 -1.70 -2.73
C ASP A 315 30.56 -2.93 -3.56
N GLU A 316 30.35 -4.08 -2.90
CA GLU A 316 30.14 -5.36 -3.58
C GLU A 316 28.68 -5.80 -3.52
N TRP A 317 28.17 -6.30 -4.65
CA TRP A 317 26.87 -6.93 -4.75
C TRP A 317 26.92 -8.36 -4.21
N ASN A 318 26.06 -8.64 -3.24
CA ASN A 318 25.86 -9.98 -2.69
C ASN A 318 24.67 -10.64 -3.39
N GLU A 319 24.86 -11.86 -3.88
CA GLU A 319 23.77 -12.68 -4.41
C GLU A 319 22.99 -13.31 -3.25
N PHE A 320 21.68 -13.42 -3.42
CA PHE A 320 20.83 -14.21 -2.54
C PHE A 320 19.97 -15.20 -3.32
N THR A 321 19.71 -16.36 -2.71
CA THR A 321 18.75 -17.34 -3.17
C THR A 321 17.95 -17.81 -1.96
N LEU A 322 16.70 -17.41 -1.90
CA LEU A 322 15.77 -17.72 -0.81
C LEU A 322 14.75 -18.74 -1.32
N TYR A 323 14.86 -19.98 -0.88
CA TYR A 323 13.91 -21.03 -1.24
C TYR A 323 12.60 -20.86 -0.50
N PHE A 324 11.48 -21.15 -1.17
CA PHE A 324 10.20 -21.15 -0.53
C PHE A 324 10.04 -22.41 0.34
N GLU A 325 9.79 -22.17 1.61
CA GLU A 325 9.54 -23.22 2.60
C GLU A 325 8.07 -23.26 2.98
N SER A 326 7.53 -24.46 3.20
CA SER A 326 6.16 -24.66 3.65
C SER A 326 5.96 -24.08 5.05
N VAL A 327 4.90 -23.34 5.25
CA VAL A 327 4.52 -22.80 6.55
C VAL A 327 3.48 -23.71 7.20
N LYS A 328 3.78 -24.19 8.42
CA LYS A 328 2.90 -25.13 9.17
C LYS A 328 2.55 -26.42 8.40
N GLY A 329 3.43 -26.87 7.50
CA GLY A 329 3.21 -28.07 6.68
C GLY A 329 2.12 -27.93 5.61
N ARG A 330 1.75 -26.70 5.25
CA ARG A 330 0.76 -26.45 4.19
C ARG A 330 1.39 -26.65 2.80
N GLU A 331 0.59 -27.15 1.89
CA GLU A 331 0.96 -27.37 0.50
C GLU A 331 0.06 -26.55 -0.45
N ILE A 332 0.55 -26.31 -1.66
CA ILE A 332 -0.24 -25.67 -2.70
C ILE A 332 -1.20 -26.69 -3.28
N ASP A 333 -2.47 -26.37 -3.32
CA ASP A 333 -3.48 -27.10 -4.07
C ASP A 333 -3.49 -26.62 -5.52
N ASP A 334 -3.20 -27.53 -6.46
CA ASP A 334 -3.11 -27.23 -7.89
C ASP A 334 -4.42 -26.72 -8.48
N THR A 335 -5.55 -27.21 -8.00
CA THR A 335 -6.87 -26.73 -8.46
C THR A 335 -7.10 -25.30 -8.02
N LYS A 336 -6.79 -24.96 -6.78
CA LYS A 336 -6.86 -23.57 -6.28
C LYS A 336 -5.86 -22.68 -7.00
N LEU A 337 -4.65 -23.18 -7.29
CA LEU A 337 -3.63 -22.44 -8.01
C LEU A 337 -4.10 -22.04 -9.41
N GLN A 338 -4.63 -23.00 -10.18
CA GLN A 338 -5.17 -22.76 -11.50
C GLN A 338 -6.37 -21.81 -11.49
N ASN A 339 -7.15 -21.82 -10.41
CA ASN A 339 -8.30 -20.94 -10.23
C ASN A 339 -7.93 -19.57 -9.62
N GLY A 340 -6.62 -19.23 -9.52
CA GLY A 340 -6.16 -17.94 -9.01
C GLY A 340 -6.47 -17.69 -7.54
N LYS A 341 -6.53 -18.75 -6.71
CA LYS A 341 -6.81 -18.65 -5.28
C LYS A 341 -5.56 -18.42 -4.42
N TYR A 342 -4.45 -18.08 -5.04
CA TYR A 342 -3.22 -17.74 -4.36
C TYR A 342 -2.71 -16.38 -4.78
N LYS A 343 -2.12 -15.65 -3.82
CA LYS A 343 -1.39 -14.42 -4.06
C LYS A 343 0.07 -14.58 -3.64
N LEU A 344 0.96 -13.92 -4.39
CA LEU A 344 2.37 -13.80 -4.08
C LEU A 344 2.69 -12.34 -3.77
N GLY A 345 3.25 -12.08 -2.60
CA GLY A 345 3.81 -10.79 -2.22
C GLY A 345 5.33 -10.89 -2.14
N ILE A 346 6.04 -9.89 -2.70
CA ILE A 346 7.47 -9.71 -2.52
C ILE A 346 7.66 -8.40 -1.79
N VAL A 347 8.52 -8.39 -0.78
CA VAL A 347 8.78 -7.21 0.05
C VAL A 347 10.27 -7.04 0.24
N LEU A 348 10.74 -5.86 -0.10
CA LEU A 348 12.11 -5.40 0.12
C LEU A 348 12.06 -4.24 1.12
N SER A 349 12.90 -4.28 2.16
CA SER A 349 12.90 -3.25 3.20
C SER A 349 14.28 -2.94 3.73
N SER A 350 14.57 -1.68 3.96
CA SER A 350 15.82 -1.22 4.57
C SER A 350 15.94 -1.57 6.06
N SER A 351 14.84 -1.97 6.73
CA SER A 351 14.82 -2.27 8.16
C SER A 351 13.90 -3.45 8.47
N VAL A 352 14.34 -4.35 9.34
CA VAL A 352 13.53 -5.44 9.93
C VAL A 352 12.66 -4.91 11.07
N ASP A 353 13.19 -3.98 11.88
CA ASP A 353 12.56 -3.51 13.10
C ASP A 353 11.66 -2.29 12.82
N ARG A 354 10.49 -2.57 12.25
CA ARG A 354 9.44 -1.56 12.01
C ARG A 354 8.56 -1.30 13.23
N ARG A 355 9.00 -1.68 14.45
CA ARG A 355 8.15 -1.59 15.64
C ARG A 355 8.30 -0.28 16.40
N PRO A 356 7.20 0.49 16.58
CA PRO A 356 6.87 0.96 17.90
C PRO A 356 6.42 -0.28 18.68
N ARG A 357 7.17 -0.75 19.67
CA ARG A 357 6.70 -1.84 20.54
C ARG A 357 5.52 -1.32 21.35
N CYS A 358 4.29 -1.62 20.93
CA CYS A 358 3.18 -1.69 21.86
C CYS A 358 3.53 -2.79 22.87
N ARG A 359 3.61 -2.42 24.15
CA ARG A 359 3.75 -3.34 25.27
C ARG A 359 2.68 -4.41 25.15
N ASP A 360 3.09 -5.67 24.98
CA ASP A 360 2.25 -6.82 25.27
C ASP A 360 1.72 -6.67 26.70
N GLN A 361 0.46 -6.34 26.84
CA GLN A 361 -0.25 -6.52 28.09
C GLN A 361 -0.48 -8.03 28.27
N ARG A 362 0.55 -8.75 28.71
CA ARG A 362 0.31 -10.04 29.37
C ARG A 362 -0.36 -9.73 30.68
N THR A 363 -1.65 -9.95 30.72
CA THR A 363 -2.42 -10.08 31.94
C THR A 363 -1.77 -11.16 32.79
N ALA A 364 -1.02 -10.75 33.80
CA ALA A 364 -0.61 -11.61 34.88
C ALA A 364 -1.88 -11.99 35.67
N SER A 365 -2.44 -13.17 35.40
CA SER A 365 -3.39 -13.80 36.32
C SER A 365 -2.63 -14.12 37.60
N ARG A 366 -2.85 -13.35 38.65
CA ARG A 366 -2.48 -13.72 40.00
C ARG A 366 -3.37 -14.90 40.39
N GLY A 367 -2.79 -16.11 40.42
CA GLY A 367 -3.32 -17.21 41.18
C GLY A 367 -3.22 -16.87 42.66
N GLY A 368 -4.36 -16.62 43.30
CA GLY A 368 -4.44 -16.59 44.75
C GLY A 368 -4.40 -18.05 45.27
N ASN A 369 -3.37 -18.34 46.03
CA ASN A 369 -3.40 -19.45 46.99
C ASN A 369 -3.99 -18.92 48.29
N ALA A 370 -4.94 -19.59 48.82
CA ALA A 370 -5.31 -19.61 50.23
C ALA A 370 -5.55 -21.05 50.68
N PRO A 371 -5.47 -21.31 51.99
CA PRO A 371 -4.53 -22.18 52.65
C PRO A 371 -4.90 -23.65 52.54
#